data_2d10c988162076e8ffcc8320eec2edcd
#
_entry.id   2d10c988162076e8ffcc8320eec2edcd
#
_cell.length_a   1.000
_cell.length_b   1.000
_cell.length_c   1.000
_cell.angle_alpha   90.00
_cell.angle_beta   90.00
_cell.angle_gamma   90.00
#
_symmetry.space_group_name_H-M   'P 1'
#
loop_
_entity.id
_entity.type
_entity.pdbx_description
1 polymer ?
#
loop_
_entity_poly.entity_id
_entity_poly.type
_entity_poly.pdbx_seq_one_letter_code
_entity_poly.pdbx_strand_id
1 'polypeptide(L)'
;MKVSRLADKTDEILPKVLEAGAEVVEDKVRSNLQSVIGSGTKYESRSTGELLRSLGTSPALQDKNGDFNVKVGFSEPRSDGDSNAKIATILEYGKSGQPAKPFLKPARSSSRNACINAMKVKLDEEVEKI
;
A
#
# COMPACT_ATOMS: atom_id res chain seq x y z
N MET A 1 -7.47 -2.27 -32.07
CA MET A 1 -6.41 -2.82 -31.20
C MET A 1 -5.92 -4.15 -31.78
N LYS A 2 -4.65 -4.32 -31.83
CA LYS A 2 -4.06 -5.58 -32.30
C LYS A 2 -3.74 -6.46 -31.08
N VAL A 3 -4.40 -7.59 -30.95
CA VAL A 3 -4.26 -8.50 -29.81
C VAL A 3 -2.81 -8.98 -29.64
N SER A 4 -2.08 -9.20 -30.75
CA SER A 4 -0.68 -9.62 -30.70
C SER A 4 0.22 -8.57 -30.04
N ARG A 5 -0.01 -7.30 -30.28
CA ARG A 5 0.74 -6.21 -29.63
C ARG A 5 0.44 -6.11 -28.14
N LEU A 6 -0.82 -6.34 -27.78
CA LEU A 6 -1.20 -6.37 -26.36
C LEU A 6 -0.47 -7.50 -25.63
N ALA A 7 -0.42 -8.70 -26.23
CA ALA A 7 0.30 -9.82 -25.65
C ALA A 7 1.79 -9.51 -25.47
N ASP A 8 2.42 -8.89 -26.49
CA ASP A 8 3.84 -8.51 -26.43
C ASP A 8 4.14 -7.45 -25.39
N LYS A 9 3.15 -6.60 -25.06
CA LYS A 9 3.29 -5.50 -24.11
C LYS A 9 2.83 -5.82 -22.70
N THR A 10 2.32 -7.03 -22.46
CA THR A 10 1.77 -7.41 -21.14
C THR A 10 2.79 -7.19 -20.01
N ASP A 11 4.04 -7.61 -20.22
CA ASP A 11 5.11 -7.49 -19.22
C ASP A 11 5.49 -6.04 -18.92
N GLU A 12 5.16 -5.10 -19.81
CA GLU A 12 5.37 -3.66 -19.59
C GLU A 12 4.14 -3.01 -18.94
N ILE A 13 2.95 -3.46 -19.30
CA ILE A 13 1.67 -2.87 -18.90
C ILE A 13 1.26 -3.28 -17.49
N LEU A 14 1.38 -4.57 -17.15
CA LEU A 14 0.93 -5.07 -15.85
C LEU A 14 1.61 -4.39 -14.66
N PRO A 15 2.93 -4.18 -14.65
CA PRO A 15 3.57 -3.44 -13.56
C PRO A 15 3.00 -2.04 -13.36
N LYS A 16 2.74 -1.31 -14.45
CA LYS A 16 2.19 0.03 -14.41
C LYS A 16 0.77 0.04 -13.84
N VAL A 17 -0.06 -0.93 -14.23
CA VAL A 17 -1.42 -1.09 -13.74
C VAL A 17 -1.43 -1.37 -12.24
N LEU A 18 -0.58 -2.29 -11.78
CA LEU A 18 -0.46 -2.63 -10.37
C LEU A 18 0.02 -1.45 -9.54
N GLU A 19 1.00 -0.71 -10.03
CA GLU A 19 1.53 0.48 -9.34
C GLU A 19 0.46 1.56 -9.21
N ALA A 20 -0.37 1.76 -10.23
CA ALA A 20 -1.49 2.71 -10.16
C ALA A 20 -2.50 2.33 -9.07
N GLY A 21 -2.84 1.04 -8.98
CA GLY A 21 -3.73 0.54 -7.92
C GLY A 21 -3.11 0.65 -6.53
N ALA A 22 -1.82 0.32 -6.41
CA ALA A 22 -1.10 0.38 -5.15
C ALA A 22 -1.00 1.80 -4.61
N GLU A 23 -0.83 2.80 -5.47
CA GLU A 23 -0.79 4.21 -5.07
C GLU A 23 -2.08 4.63 -4.36
N VAL A 24 -3.23 4.20 -4.86
CA VAL A 24 -4.53 4.47 -4.24
C VAL A 24 -4.61 3.84 -2.85
N VAL A 25 -4.17 2.60 -2.71
CA VAL A 25 -4.16 1.88 -1.42
C VAL A 25 -3.20 2.57 -0.44
N GLU A 26 -2.00 2.91 -0.89
CA GLU A 26 -1.00 3.61 -0.06
C GLU A 26 -1.54 4.92 0.48
N ASP A 27 -2.16 5.73 -0.37
CA ASP A 27 -2.74 7.02 0.02
C ASP A 27 -3.81 6.84 1.09
N LYS A 28 -4.64 5.81 0.98
CA LYS A 28 -5.69 5.54 1.96
C LYS A 28 -5.11 5.03 3.29
N VAL A 29 -4.12 4.16 3.24
CA VAL A 29 -3.41 3.70 4.43
C VAL A 29 -2.76 4.88 5.15
N ARG A 30 -2.10 5.75 4.39
CA ARG A 30 -1.45 6.95 4.94
C ARG A 30 -2.46 7.87 5.62
N SER A 31 -3.59 8.13 4.96
CA SER A 31 -4.65 8.97 5.50
C SER A 31 -5.22 8.40 6.80
N ASN A 32 -5.51 7.10 6.82
CA ASN A 32 -6.03 6.44 8.00
C ASN A 32 -5.01 6.43 9.15
N LEU A 33 -3.74 6.17 8.84
CA LEU A 33 -2.68 6.17 9.84
C LEU A 33 -2.51 7.56 10.46
N GLN A 34 -2.54 8.62 9.65
CA GLN A 34 -2.48 10.00 10.15
C GLN A 34 -3.63 10.30 11.11
N SER A 35 -4.85 9.85 10.80
CA SER A 35 -6.01 10.01 11.67
C SER A 35 -5.82 9.29 13.01
N VAL A 36 -5.30 8.07 12.97
CA VAL A 36 -5.07 7.27 14.18
C VAL A 36 -3.99 7.89 15.07
N ILE A 37 -2.91 8.40 14.47
CA ILE A 37 -1.82 9.04 15.21
C ILE A 37 -2.31 10.28 15.95
N GLY A 38 -3.22 11.04 15.35
CA GLY A 38 -3.75 12.28 15.93
C GLY A 38 -4.83 12.08 16.99
N SER A 39 -5.38 10.88 17.16
CA SER A 39 -6.56 10.67 18.02
C SER A 39 -6.24 9.90 19.30
N GLY A 40 -6.24 10.58 20.44
CA GLY A 40 -6.28 9.93 21.75
C GLY A 40 -5.05 9.17 22.17
N THR A 41 -3.93 9.36 21.53
CA THR A 41 -2.65 8.85 22.00
C THR A 41 -2.06 9.85 22.98
N LYS A 42 -1.82 9.40 24.19
CA LYS A 42 -1.24 10.19 25.27
C LYS A 42 0.17 10.69 24.95
N TYR A 43 0.79 10.09 23.94
CA TYR A 43 2.13 10.42 23.45
C TYR A 43 2.12 10.39 21.93
N GLU A 44 2.36 11.54 21.29
CA GLU A 44 2.87 11.56 19.94
C GLU A 44 4.27 10.95 20.00
N SER A 45 4.33 9.65 19.85
CA SER A 45 5.63 9.00 19.91
C SER A 45 6.36 9.22 18.59
N ARG A 46 7.67 9.44 18.67
CA ARG A 46 8.56 9.40 17.51
C ARG A 46 8.35 8.12 16.69
N SER A 47 7.93 7.06 17.37
CA SER A 47 7.64 5.75 16.78
C SER A 47 6.56 5.82 15.72
N THR A 48 5.46 6.55 15.97
CA THR A 48 4.36 6.66 14.99
C THR A 48 4.71 7.59 13.83
N GLY A 49 5.47 8.66 14.06
CA GLY A 49 5.98 9.52 13.00
C GLY A 49 6.95 8.78 12.08
N GLU A 50 7.83 7.98 12.65
CA GLU A 50 8.76 7.15 11.88
C GLU A 50 8.02 6.05 11.11
N LEU A 51 6.99 5.45 11.73
CA LEU A 51 6.11 4.48 11.07
C LEU A 51 5.47 5.11 9.83
N LEU A 52 4.91 6.30 9.97
CA LEU A 52 4.28 7.00 8.85
C LEU A 52 5.27 7.27 7.71
N ARG A 53 6.48 7.69 8.04
CA ARG A 53 7.53 7.95 7.05
C ARG A 53 8.03 6.69 6.36
N SER A 54 7.90 5.53 7.00
CA SER A 54 8.34 4.25 6.45
C SER A 54 7.32 3.63 5.49
N LEU A 55 6.10 4.17 5.43
CA LEU A 55 5.06 3.67 4.53
C LEU A 55 5.44 3.93 3.08
N GLY A 56 5.31 2.92 2.26
CA GLY A 56 5.61 3.03 0.84
C GLY A 56 5.09 1.84 0.05
N THR A 57 5.33 1.89 -1.25
CA THR A 57 4.95 0.85 -2.20
C THR A 57 6.21 0.27 -2.82
N SER A 58 6.31 -1.06 -2.86
CA SER A 58 7.41 -1.72 -3.53
C SER A 58 7.28 -1.53 -5.05
N PRO A 59 8.39 -1.62 -5.81
CA PRO A 59 8.27 -1.74 -7.25
C PRO A 59 7.54 -3.05 -7.60
N ALA A 60 6.94 -3.09 -8.79
CA ALA A 60 6.32 -4.31 -9.28
C ALA A 60 7.39 -5.35 -9.51
N LEU A 61 7.23 -6.52 -8.90
CA LEU A 61 8.16 -7.63 -8.99
C LEU A 61 7.44 -8.83 -9.58
N GLN A 62 8.17 -9.60 -10.39
CA GLN A 62 7.67 -10.84 -10.97
C GLN A 62 8.15 -12.00 -10.11
N ASP A 63 7.21 -12.86 -9.68
CA ASP A 63 7.58 -14.04 -8.91
C ASP A 63 8.05 -15.19 -9.82
N LYS A 64 8.42 -16.32 -9.23
CA LYS A 64 8.90 -17.49 -9.97
C LYS A 64 7.85 -18.14 -10.87
N ASN A 65 6.58 -17.84 -10.67
CA ASN A 65 5.47 -18.32 -11.50
C ASN A 65 5.15 -17.37 -12.66
N GLY A 66 5.87 -16.25 -12.76
CA GLY A 66 5.62 -15.23 -13.77
C GLY A 66 4.55 -14.20 -13.39
N ASP A 67 4.00 -14.29 -12.20
CA ASP A 67 2.98 -13.34 -11.72
C ASP A 67 3.62 -12.08 -11.17
N PHE A 68 3.07 -10.93 -11.55
CA PHE A 68 3.51 -9.65 -10.99
C PHE A 68 2.80 -9.36 -9.68
N ASN A 69 3.53 -8.71 -8.75
CA ASN A 69 2.96 -8.27 -7.50
C ASN A 69 3.57 -6.94 -7.07
N VAL A 70 2.80 -6.19 -6.28
CA VAL A 70 3.22 -4.94 -5.64
C VAL A 70 2.79 -5.01 -4.19
N LYS A 71 3.64 -4.56 -3.29
CA LYS A 71 3.36 -4.57 -1.86
C LYS A 71 3.29 -3.14 -1.34
N VAL A 72 2.24 -2.84 -0.57
CA VAL A 72 2.14 -1.60 0.20
C VAL A 72 2.44 -1.97 1.65
N GLY A 73 3.40 -1.30 2.25
CA GLY A 73 3.81 -1.63 3.60
C GLY A 73 4.84 -0.68 4.16
N PHE A 74 5.48 -1.12 5.21
CA PHE A 74 6.44 -0.32 5.98
C PHE A 74 7.85 -0.84 5.79
N SER A 75 8.80 0.07 5.55
CA SER A 75 10.21 -0.29 5.39
C SER A 75 10.89 -0.47 6.76
N GLU A 76 11.87 -1.34 6.78
CA GLU A 76 12.75 -1.60 7.92
C GLU A 76 14.20 -1.31 7.50
N PRO A 77 15.15 -1.10 8.42
CA PRO A 77 14.98 -1.05 9.89
C PRO A 77 14.57 0.33 10.40
N ARG A 78 14.21 0.37 11.70
CA ARG A 78 13.97 1.64 12.42
C ARG A 78 15.24 2.12 13.09
N SER A 79 15.33 3.44 13.29
CA SER A 79 16.46 4.06 13.99
C SER A 79 16.53 3.71 15.49
N ASP A 80 15.38 3.36 16.09
CA ASP A 80 15.30 3.04 17.53
C ASP A 80 15.50 1.55 17.84
N GLY A 81 15.82 0.73 16.83
CA GLY A 81 16.03 -0.70 17.01
C GLY A 81 14.76 -1.52 17.12
N ASP A 82 13.57 -0.92 17.06
CA ASP A 82 12.29 -1.62 17.05
C ASP A 82 11.89 -1.95 15.60
N SER A 83 10.70 -2.51 15.41
CA SER A 83 10.19 -2.94 14.11
C SER A 83 8.95 -2.15 13.73
N ASN A 84 8.93 -1.58 12.53
CA ASN A 84 7.75 -0.92 11.99
C ASN A 84 6.59 -1.90 11.82
N ALA A 85 6.85 -3.13 11.41
CA ALA A 85 5.82 -4.16 11.31
C ALA A 85 5.19 -4.46 12.67
N LYS A 86 5.99 -4.54 13.73
CA LYS A 86 5.51 -4.76 15.09
C LYS A 86 4.63 -3.61 15.57
N ILE A 87 5.07 -2.37 15.36
CA ILE A 87 4.32 -1.18 15.77
C ILE A 87 3.00 -1.09 14.99
N ALA A 88 3.01 -1.34 13.70
CA ALA A 88 1.81 -1.38 12.88
C ALA A 88 0.82 -2.44 13.37
N THR A 89 1.31 -3.62 13.73
CA THR A 89 0.50 -4.71 14.26
C THR A 89 -0.16 -4.32 15.60
N ILE A 90 0.59 -3.66 16.48
CA ILE A 90 0.07 -3.20 17.77
C ILE A 90 -1.04 -2.15 17.56
N LEU A 91 -0.86 -1.22 16.63
CA LEU A 91 -1.91 -0.25 16.30
C LEU A 91 -3.15 -0.92 15.74
N GLU A 92 -2.97 -1.85 14.81
CA GLU A 92 -4.09 -2.52 14.12
C GLU A 92 -4.92 -3.38 15.07
N TYR A 93 -4.26 -4.18 15.90
CA TYR A 93 -4.93 -5.19 16.73
C TYR A 93 -4.96 -4.87 18.22
N GLY A 94 -4.17 -3.89 18.66
CA GLY A 94 -4.06 -3.55 20.08
C GLY A 94 -3.14 -4.52 20.83
N LYS A 95 -2.99 -4.25 22.10
CA LYS A 95 -2.29 -5.10 23.05
C LYS A 95 -2.86 -4.87 24.44
N SER A 96 -2.40 -5.64 25.44
CA SER A 96 -2.82 -5.47 26.82
C SER A 96 -2.60 -4.03 27.29
N GLY A 97 -3.66 -3.39 27.75
CA GLY A 97 -3.62 -1.98 28.19
C GLY A 97 -3.70 -0.94 27.07
N GLN A 98 -3.76 -1.36 25.82
CA GLN A 98 -3.85 -0.45 24.68
C GLN A 98 -4.89 -0.97 23.68
N PRO A 99 -6.03 -0.24 23.50
CA PRO A 99 -7.06 -0.66 22.56
C PRO A 99 -6.56 -0.59 21.12
N ALA A 100 -7.14 -1.42 20.27
CA ALA A 100 -6.86 -1.42 18.84
C ALA A 100 -7.30 -0.10 18.19
N LYS A 101 -6.50 0.39 17.25
CA LYS A 101 -6.83 1.54 16.39
C LYS A 101 -6.60 1.12 14.94
N PRO A 102 -7.53 0.34 14.34
CA PRO A 102 -7.34 -0.20 13.01
C PRO A 102 -7.19 0.90 11.96
N PHE A 103 -6.22 0.74 11.08
CA PHE A 103 -6.00 1.65 9.94
C PHE A 103 -5.76 0.89 8.63
N LEU A 104 -5.23 -0.32 8.68
CA LEU A 104 -4.98 -1.14 7.48
C LEU A 104 -6.25 -1.79 6.96
N LYS A 105 -6.99 -2.47 7.82
CA LYS A 105 -8.22 -3.16 7.44
C LYS A 105 -9.29 -2.20 6.90
N PRO A 106 -9.57 -1.04 7.56
CA PRO A 106 -10.46 -0.04 6.99
C PRO A 106 -9.97 0.52 5.65
N ALA A 107 -8.66 0.77 5.52
CA ALA A 107 -8.09 1.25 4.27
C ALA A 107 -8.30 0.25 3.14
N ARG A 108 -8.04 -1.03 3.41
CA ARG A 108 -8.23 -2.12 2.45
C ARG A 108 -9.66 -2.19 1.96
N SER A 109 -10.63 -2.10 2.87
CA SER A 109 -12.05 -2.15 2.53
C SER A 109 -12.50 -0.93 1.74
N SER A 110 -12.12 0.28 2.19
CA SER A 110 -12.60 1.53 1.58
C SER A 110 -11.90 1.89 0.27
N SER A 111 -10.67 1.42 0.06
CA SER A 111 -9.91 1.73 -1.16
C SER A 111 -10.15 0.74 -2.30
N ARG A 112 -10.82 -0.37 -2.04
CA ARG A 112 -10.96 -1.46 -3.01
C ARG A 112 -11.50 -1.01 -4.37
N ASN A 113 -12.63 -0.31 -4.37
CA ASN A 113 -13.25 0.14 -5.62
C ASN A 113 -12.41 1.21 -6.33
N ALA A 114 -11.85 2.15 -5.59
CA ALA A 114 -10.97 3.18 -6.14
C ALA A 114 -9.69 2.57 -6.73
N CYS A 115 -9.14 1.56 -6.07
CA CYS A 115 -7.98 0.81 -6.56
C CYS A 115 -8.28 0.13 -7.89
N ILE A 116 -9.40 -0.58 -7.97
CA ILE A 116 -9.83 -1.26 -9.19
C ILE A 116 -10.05 -0.26 -10.31
N ASN A 117 -10.71 0.86 -10.03
CA ASN A 117 -10.94 1.92 -11.02
C ASN A 117 -9.62 2.53 -11.52
N ALA A 118 -8.67 2.79 -10.64
CA ALA A 118 -7.35 3.30 -11.02
C ALA A 118 -6.62 2.32 -11.94
N MET A 119 -6.70 1.04 -11.64
CA MET A 119 -6.10 0.01 -12.49
C MET A 119 -6.76 -0.06 -13.86
N LYS A 120 -8.08 0.04 -13.93
CA LYS A 120 -8.83 0.04 -15.20
C LYS A 120 -8.46 1.24 -16.06
N VAL A 121 -8.40 2.44 -15.46
CA VAL A 121 -8.03 3.67 -16.17
C VAL A 121 -6.62 3.54 -16.73
N LYS A 122 -5.68 3.06 -15.91
CA LYS A 122 -4.29 2.88 -16.34
C LYS A 122 -4.17 1.84 -17.45
N LEU A 123 -4.90 0.75 -17.35
CA LEU A 123 -4.92 -0.28 -18.39
C LEU A 123 -5.42 0.30 -19.71
N ASP A 124 -6.53 1.06 -19.69
CA ASP A 124 -7.08 1.69 -20.88
C ASP A 124 -6.09 2.67 -21.51
N GLU A 125 -5.42 3.49 -20.71
CA GLU A 125 -4.38 4.42 -21.18
C GLU A 125 -3.24 3.67 -21.88
N GLU A 126 -2.76 2.59 -21.31
CA GLU A 126 -1.64 1.83 -21.85
C GLU A 126 -2.04 1.07 -23.12
N VAL A 127 -3.26 0.54 -23.17
CA VAL A 127 -3.78 -0.15 -24.36
C VAL A 127 -3.95 0.83 -25.53
N GLU A 128 -4.36 2.08 -25.29
CA GLU A 128 -4.50 3.10 -26.33
C GLU A 128 -3.16 3.48 -26.96
N LYS A 129 -2.05 3.29 -26.26
CA LYS A 129 -0.69 3.57 -26.76
C LYS A 129 -0.14 2.50 -27.70
N ILE A 130 -0.82 1.38 -27.84
CA ILE A 130 -0.38 0.26 -28.66
C ILE A 130 -0.64 0.49 -30.17
#